data_e86bd261feab0e48215676b7edab3cee
#
_entry.id   e86bd261feab0e48215676b7edab3cee
#
_cell.length_a   1.000
_cell.length_b   1.000
_cell.length_c   1.000
_cell.angle_alpha   90.00
_cell.angle_beta   90.00
_cell.angle_gamma   90.00
#
_symmetry.space_group_name_H-M   'P 1'
#
loop_
_entity.id
_entity.type
_entity.pdbx_description
1 polymer ?
#
loop_
_entity_poly.entity_id
_entity_poly.type
_entity_poly.pdbx_seq_one_letter_code
_entity_poly.pdbx_strand_id
1 'polypeptide(L)'
;MKVLAPALLVLFCCLTANAQAPDIELGNSLEEVRDKRSALLVVYKSRVIDASDRERAIIEDVLKADPQPKGRYRWVYTQLAKKLNKYIHKYKSLSAASGLSEADYVIFFNVVEFRRILNTPYPFGELFVIVKGSPETLTPPRVVWRAKKVLFAEDAISDLIKDLKAVRGES
;
A
#
# COMPACT_ATOMS: atom_id res chain seq x y z
N MET A 1 -65.22 42.27 -14.31
CA MET A 1 -64.91 41.07 -13.53
C MET A 1 -63.58 40.61 -13.99
N LYS A 2 -62.53 40.82 -13.14
CA LYS A 2 -61.08 40.42 -13.41
C LYS A 2 -60.83 39.15 -12.60
N VAL A 3 -60.53 38.07 -13.27
CA VAL A 3 -60.13 36.82 -12.62
C VAL A 3 -58.63 36.78 -12.58
N LEU A 4 -58.08 36.85 -11.38
CA LEU A 4 -56.63 36.66 -11.10
C LEU A 4 -56.37 35.13 -11.04
N ALA A 5 -55.45 34.65 -11.86
CA ALA A 5 -54.91 33.32 -11.75
C ALA A 5 -53.68 33.34 -10.81
N PRO A 6 -53.57 32.45 -9.83
CA PRO A 6 -52.37 32.36 -8.99
C PRO A 6 -51.31 31.56 -9.72
N ALA A 7 -50.15 32.18 -9.90
CA ALA A 7 -48.93 31.49 -10.38
C ALA A 7 -48.40 30.58 -9.27
N LEU A 8 -48.43 29.27 -9.54
CA LEU A 8 -47.85 28.24 -8.69
C LEU A 8 -46.35 28.17 -8.94
N LEU A 9 -45.59 28.80 -8.04
CA LEU A 9 -44.13 28.76 -8.06
C LEU A 9 -43.65 27.42 -7.47
N VAL A 10 -43.37 26.45 -8.34
CA VAL A 10 -42.76 25.18 -7.93
C VAL A 10 -41.27 25.42 -7.69
N LEU A 11 -40.91 25.54 -6.42
CA LEU A 11 -39.53 25.61 -5.99
C LEU A 11 -38.92 24.20 -6.08
N PHE A 12 -38.21 23.92 -7.15
CA PHE A 12 -37.43 22.69 -7.31
C PHE A 12 -36.16 22.83 -6.44
N CYS A 13 -36.25 22.39 -5.19
CA CYS A 13 -35.06 22.17 -4.37
C CYS A 13 -34.26 21.01 -4.96
N CYS A 14 -33.29 21.32 -5.81
CA CYS A 14 -32.22 20.40 -6.17
C CYS A 14 -31.38 20.10 -4.91
N LEU A 15 -31.84 19.10 -4.16
CA LEU A 15 -30.94 18.39 -3.22
C LEU A 15 -29.87 17.67 -4.05
N THR A 16 -28.77 18.36 -4.32
CA THR A 16 -27.53 17.69 -4.69
C THR A 16 -27.07 16.91 -3.46
N ALA A 17 -27.56 15.70 -3.34
CA ALA A 17 -26.94 14.70 -2.50
C ALA A 17 -25.52 14.53 -3.07
N ASN A 18 -24.54 15.18 -2.46
CA ASN A 18 -23.16 14.76 -2.55
C ASN A 18 -23.13 13.35 -1.97
N ALA A 19 -23.35 12.37 -2.82
CA ALA A 19 -22.95 11.01 -2.55
C ALA A 19 -21.41 11.04 -2.52
N GLN A 20 -20.83 11.42 -1.39
CA GLN A 20 -19.47 10.99 -1.05
C GLN A 20 -19.52 9.49 -1.18
N ALA A 21 -18.81 8.98 -2.21
CA ALA A 21 -18.51 7.57 -2.28
C ALA A 21 -17.99 7.19 -0.88
N PRO A 22 -18.52 6.12 -0.26
CA PRO A 22 -18.03 5.70 1.03
C PRO A 22 -16.52 5.58 0.85
N ASP A 23 -15.75 6.35 1.62
CA ASP A 23 -14.36 6.03 1.88
C ASP A 23 -14.44 4.60 2.39
N ILE A 24 -14.14 3.66 1.49
CA ILE A 24 -13.85 2.30 1.89
C ILE A 24 -12.59 2.50 2.71
N GLU A 25 -12.76 2.66 4.02
CA GLU A 25 -11.71 2.37 4.97
C GLU A 25 -11.34 0.94 4.63
N LEU A 26 -10.34 0.80 3.77
CA LEU A 26 -9.58 -0.42 3.61
C LEU A 26 -9.06 -0.68 5.02
N GLY A 27 -9.85 -1.46 5.78
CA GLY A 27 -9.52 -1.84 7.12
C GLY A 27 -8.09 -2.37 7.05
N ASN A 28 -7.19 -1.73 7.79
CA ASN A 28 -5.83 -2.23 7.96
C ASN A 28 -5.95 -3.65 8.52
N SER A 29 -6.08 -4.62 7.63
CA SER A 29 -6.15 -6.03 7.98
C SER A 29 -4.74 -6.62 8.13
N LEU A 30 -3.81 -5.81 8.64
CA LEU A 30 -2.44 -6.25 8.95
C LEU A 30 -2.42 -7.44 9.93
N GLU A 31 -3.53 -7.66 10.66
CA GLU A 31 -3.78 -8.87 11.43
C GLU A 31 -3.57 -10.17 10.62
N GLU A 32 -3.82 -10.13 9.32
CA GLU A 32 -3.63 -11.29 8.45
C GLU A 32 -2.17 -11.72 8.29
N VAL A 33 -1.22 -10.84 8.60
CA VAL A 33 0.21 -11.17 8.59
C VAL A 33 0.78 -11.44 9.97
N ARG A 34 -0.06 -11.45 11.02
CA ARG A 34 0.37 -11.73 12.41
C ARG A 34 1.19 -13.01 12.50
N ASP A 35 0.67 -14.11 11.94
CA ASP A 35 1.28 -15.44 12.02
C ASP A 35 2.15 -15.80 10.81
N LYS A 36 2.23 -14.93 9.83
CA LYS A 36 3.05 -15.12 8.64
C LYS A 36 4.51 -14.77 8.93
N ARG A 37 5.42 -15.65 8.51
CA ARG A 37 6.82 -15.61 8.95
C ARG A 37 7.81 -15.22 7.88
N SER A 38 7.41 -15.15 6.60
CA SER A 38 8.33 -14.80 5.52
C SER A 38 7.82 -13.64 4.68
N ALA A 39 8.66 -12.64 4.47
CA ALA A 39 8.33 -11.45 3.68
C ALA A 39 9.35 -11.22 2.58
N LEU A 40 8.87 -10.95 1.37
CA LEU A 40 9.68 -10.51 0.25
C LEU A 40 9.63 -8.98 0.16
N LEU A 41 10.77 -8.32 0.21
CA LEU A 41 10.86 -6.89 -0.07
C LEU A 41 11.07 -6.67 -1.58
N VAL A 42 10.20 -5.85 -2.19
CA VAL A 42 10.25 -5.49 -3.61
C VAL A 42 10.29 -3.97 -3.75
N VAL A 43 11.15 -3.45 -4.61
CA VAL A 43 11.33 -2.00 -4.80
C VAL A 43 11.52 -1.68 -6.27
N TYR A 44 10.58 -0.98 -6.86
CA TYR A 44 10.69 -0.41 -8.19
C TYR A 44 9.64 0.70 -8.40
N LYS A 45 9.64 1.31 -9.58
CA LYS A 45 8.58 2.23 -9.99
C LYS A 45 7.57 1.47 -10.84
N SER A 46 6.38 1.22 -10.28
CA SER A 46 5.28 0.65 -11.05
C SER A 46 4.85 1.60 -12.17
N ARG A 47 4.44 1.03 -13.29
CA ARG A 47 3.88 1.78 -14.43
C ARG A 47 2.39 2.09 -14.26
N VAL A 48 1.77 1.54 -13.24
CA VAL A 48 0.34 1.72 -12.95
C VAL A 48 0.14 3.10 -12.31
N ILE A 49 -0.33 4.08 -13.10
CA ILE A 49 -0.49 5.45 -12.63
C ILE A 49 -1.96 5.79 -12.37
N ASP A 50 -2.90 5.38 -13.24
CA ASP A 50 -4.29 5.86 -13.23
C ASP A 50 -5.33 4.79 -13.61
N ALA A 51 -5.23 3.58 -13.08
CA ALA A 51 -6.26 2.57 -13.34
C ALA A 51 -7.43 2.72 -12.35
N SER A 52 -8.68 2.57 -12.81
CA SER A 52 -9.87 2.49 -11.97
C SER A 52 -9.78 1.37 -10.92
N ASP A 53 -9.00 0.32 -11.24
CA ASP A 53 -8.63 -0.80 -10.37
C ASP A 53 -7.14 -0.76 -10.02
N ARG A 54 -6.65 0.38 -9.53
CA ARG A 54 -5.24 0.61 -9.26
C ARG A 54 -4.62 -0.45 -8.33
N GLU A 55 -5.35 -0.85 -7.30
CA GLU A 55 -4.88 -1.86 -6.35
C GLU A 55 -4.66 -3.21 -7.04
N ARG A 56 -5.63 -3.68 -7.81
CA ARG A 56 -5.52 -4.93 -8.57
C ARG A 56 -4.36 -4.89 -9.55
N ALA A 57 -4.22 -3.78 -10.28
CA ALA A 57 -3.14 -3.61 -11.25
C ALA A 57 -1.76 -3.59 -10.57
N ILE A 58 -1.64 -2.98 -9.37
CA ILE A 58 -0.42 -3.02 -8.56
C ILE A 58 -0.11 -4.45 -8.11
N ILE A 59 -1.10 -5.19 -7.62
CA ILE A 59 -0.93 -6.57 -7.18
C ILE A 59 -0.41 -7.43 -8.35
N GLU A 60 -1.05 -7.34 -9.51
CA GLU A 60 -0.65 -8.10 -10.70
C GLU A 60 0.77 -7.74 -11.16
N ASP A 61 1.12 -6.46 -11.14
CA ASP A 61 2.46 -5.97 -11.52
C ASP A 61 3.52 -6.50 -10.54
N VAL A 62 3.27 -6.43 -9.24
CA VAL A 62 4.19 -6.90 -8.19
C VAL A 62 4.39 -8.41 -8.23
N LEU A 63 3.33 -9.17 -8.41
CA LEU A 63 3.42 -10.64 -8.44
C LEU A 63 4.08 -11.18 -9.72
N LYS A 64 4.21 -10.36 -10.76
CA LYS A 64 4.96 -10.67 -12.00
C LYS A 64 6.38 -10.10 -11.98
N ALA A 65 6.71 -9.23 -11.03
CA ALA A 65 7.99 -8.52 -11.00
C ALA A 65 9.16 -9.44 -10.68
N ASP A 66 10.30 -9.15 -11.32
CA ASP A 66 11.59 -9.66 -10.85
C ASP A 66 11.91 -9.00 -9.49
N PRO A 67 12.06 -9.77 -8.41
CA PRO A 67 12.32 -9.20 -7.08
C PRO A 67 13.67 -8.50 -6.97
N GLN A 68 14.58 -8.71 -7.93
CA GLN A 68 15.91 -8.13 -7.89
C GLN A 68 15.90 -6.65 -8.29
N PRO A 69 16.22 -5.73 -7.37
CA PRO A 69 16.23 -4.31 -7.67
C PRO A 69 17.36 -3.95 -8.63
N LYS A 70 17.05 -3.17 -9.70
CA LYS A 70 18.01 -2.75 -10.72
C LYS A 70 18.35 -1.27 -10.61
N GLY A 71 19.58 -0.90 -10.95
CA GLY A 71 20.01 0.49 -11.01
C GLY A 71 19.83 1.24 -9.69
N ARG A 72 19.24 2.45 -9.74
CA ARG A 72 19.02 3.32 -8.56
C ARG A 72 18.09 2.73 -7.50
N TYR A 73 17.23 1.77 -7.87
CA TYR A 73 16.34 1.11 -6.93
C TYR A 73 17.07 0.16 -5.99
N ARG A 74 18.27 -0.34 -6.35
CA ARG A 74 19.12 -1.16 -5.47
C ARG A 74 19.51 -0.41 -4.21
N TRP A 75 19.81 0.86 -4.30
CA TRP A 75 20.13 1.69 -3.13
C TRP A 75 18.91 1.85 -2.22
N VAL A 76 17.73 2.12 -2.79
CA VAL A 76 16.45 2.21 -2.03
C VAL A 76 16.17 0.89 -1.32
N TYR A 77 16.28 -0.23 -2.03
CA TYR A 77 16.13 -1.56 -1.46
C TYR A 77 17.07 -1.77 -0.27
N THR A 78 18.34 -1.42 -0.42
CA THR A 78 19.34 -1.61 0.66
C THR A 78 18.96 -0.82 1.92
N GLN A 79 18.46 0.39 1.78
CA GLN A 79 18.02 1.19 2.94
C GLN A 79 16.82 0.56 3.65
N LEU A 80 15.78 0.18 2.89
CA LEU A 80 14.60 -0.48 3.44
C LEU A 80 14.95 -1.83 4.08
N ALA A 81 15.75 -2.65 3.37
CA ALA A 81 16.22 -3.94 3.85
C ALA A 81 17.02 -3.81 5.15
N LYS A 82 17.85 -2.78 5.30
CA LYS A 82 18.61 -2.54 6.53
C LYS A 82 17.68 -2.33 7.74
N LYS A 83 16.62 -1.53 7.61
CA LYS A 83 15.65 -1.33 8.70
C LYS A 83 14.83 -2.60 8.97
N LEU A 84 14.36 -3.26 7.93
CA LEU A 84 13.60 -4.50 8.04
C LEU A 84 14.45 -5.62 8.70
N ASN A 85 15.71 -5.78 8.28
CA ASN A 85 16.63 -6.76 8.87
C ASN A 85 16.91 -6.47 10.34
N LYS A 86 17.03 -5.20 10.76
CA LYS A 86 17.16 -4.84 12.17
C LYS A 86 15.94 -5.31 12.98
N TYR A 87 14.75 -5.15 12.44
CA TYR A 87 13.52 -5.67 13.04
C TYR A 87 13.53 -7.20 13.11
N ILE A 88 13.84 -7.87 12.01
CA ILE A 88 13.94 -9.34 11.91
C ILE A 88 14.91 -9.91 12.95
N HIS A 89 16.12 -9.35 13.05
CA HIS A 89 17.13 -9.83 14.00
C HIS A 89 16.72 -9.63 15.47
N LYS A 90 15.98 -8.53 15.76
CA LYS A 90 15.57 -8.25 17.14
C LYS A 90 14.46 -9.21 17.58
N TYR A 91 13.44 -9.42 16.76
CA TYR A 91 12.22 -10.11 17.19
C TYR A 91 12.17 -11.58 16.72
N LYS A 92 12.88 -11.95 15.66
CA LYS A 92 12.92 -13.31 15.08
C LYS A 92 11.53 -13.87 14.68
N SER A 93 10.53 -13.00 14.59
CA SER A 93 9.16 -13.33 14.21
C SER A 93 8.94 -13.33 12.70
N LEU A 94 9.92 -12.83 11.96
CA LEU A 94 9.89 -12.68 10.51
C LEU A 94 11.24 -13.10 9.92
N SER A 95 11.22 -13.62 8.70
CA SER A 95 12.40 -13.89 7.85
C SER A 95 12.28 -13.17 6.51
N ALA A 96 13.41 -12.86 5.89
CA ALA A 96 13.45 -12.32 4.55
C ALA A 96 13.39 -13.47 3.54
N ALA A 97 12.39 -13.45 2.66
CA ALA A 97 12.30 -14.39 1.54
C ALA A 97 13.21 -13.95 0.39
N SER A 98 13.77 -14.89 -0.33
CA SER A 98 14.61 -14.65 -1.52
C SER A 98 13.79 -14.53 -2.81
N GLY A 99 12.56 -15.01 -2.80
CA GLY A 99 11.67 -15.01 -3.96
C GLY A 99 10.20 -15.11 -3.58
N LEU A 100 9.35 -14.89 -4.58
CA LEU A 100 7.89 -14.94 -4.41
C LEU A 100 7.37 -16.29 -3.94
N SER A 101 8.01 -17.40 -4.33
CA SER A 101 7.61 -18.76 -3.91
C SER A 101 7.76 -18.97 -2.41
N GLU A 102 8.79 -18.40 -1.80
CA GLU A 102 9.12 -18.56 -0.39
C GLU A 102 8.41 -17.56 0.53
N ALA A 103 7.87 -16.47 -0.05
CA ALA A 103 7.26 -15.41 0.72
C ALA A 103 5.80 -15.72 1.06
N ASP A 104 5.39 -15.48 2.31
CA ASP A 104 3.99 -15.48 2.71
C ASP A 104 3.28 -14.21 2.26
N TYR A 105 4.02 -13.09 2.23
CA TYR A 105 3.52 -11.80 1.75
C TYR A 105 4.66 -10.95 1.18
N VAL A 106 4.28 -9.93 0.43
CA VAL A 106 5.20 -9.00 -0.22
C VAL A 106 5.10 -7.63 0.43
N ILE A 107 6.23 -7.03 0.77
CA ILE A 107 6.37 -5.62 1.14
C ILE A 107 6.84 -4.90 -0.11
N PHE A 108 5.97 -4.12 -0.72
CA PHE A 108 6.26 -3.42 -1.98
C PHE A 108 6.39 -1.91 -1.76
N PHE A 109 7.54 -1.36 -2.09
CA PHE A 109 7.74 0.09 -2.14
C PHE A 109 7.71 0.58 -3.58
N ASN A 110 6.61 1.23 -3.95
CA ASN A 110 6.43 1.89 -5.24
C ASN A 110 7.11 3.26 -5.23
N VAL A 111 8.23 3.38 -5.89
CA VAL A 111 8.93 4.68 -6.01
C VAL A 111 8.16 5.58 -6.98
N VAL A 112 7.54 6.62 -6.47
CA VAL A 112 6.84 7.63 -7.27
C VAL A 112 7.84 8.58 -7.91
N GLU A 113 8.75 9.13 -7.09
CA GLU A 113 9.77 10.08 -7.53
C GLU A 113 11.00 10.07 -6.62
N PHE A 114 12.08 10.72 -7.08
CA PHE A 114 13.24 11.04 -6.25
C PHE A 114 13.23 12.55 -6.00
N ARG A 115 13.04 12.96 -4.74
CA ARG A 115 13.14 14.36 -4.31
C ARG A 115 14.55 14.70 -3.92
N ARG A 116 15.04 15.84 -4.37
CA ARG A 116 16.37 16.34 -3.98
C ARG A 116 16.27 17.18 -2.70
N ILE A 117 17.05 16.79 -1.69
CA ILE A 117 17.24 17.55 -0.46
C ILE A 117 18.75 17.80 -0.34
N LEU A 118 19.18 19.04 -0.34
CA LEU A 118 20.60 19.41 -0.29
C LEU A 118 21.47 18.61 -1.30
N ASN A 119 21.03 18.56 -2.56
CA ASN A 119 21.64 17.82 -3.67
C ASN A 119 21.63 16.28 -3.56
N THR A 120 21.10 15.70 -2.49
CA THR A 120 20.97 14.25 -2.35
C THR A 120 19.58 13.81 -2.82
N PRO A 121 19.48 12.82 -3.73
CA PRO A 121 18.19 12.28 -4.15
C PRO A 121 17.63 11.33 -3.10
N TYR A 122 16.45 11.62 -2.58
CA TYR A 122 15.72 10.75 -1.64
C TYR A 122 14.53 10.10 -2.33
N PRO A 123 14.32 8.78 -2.18
CA PRO A 123 13.17 8.08 -2.72
C PRO A 123 11.91 8.45 -1.97
N PHE A 124 10.89 8.85 -2.72
CA PHE A 124 9.58 9.20 -2.23
C PHE A 124 8.54 8.31 -2.92
N GLY A 125 7.68 7.66 -2.15
CA GLY A 125 6.81 6.64 -2.70
C GLY A 125 5.75 6.12 -1.76
N GLU A 126 5.06 5.07 -2.19
CA GLU A 126 3.99 4.40 -1.48
C GLU A 126 4.47 3.02 -1.03
N LEU A 127 4.13 2.63 0.18
CA LEU A 127 4.43 1.30 0.71
C LEU A 127 3.14 0.49 0.86
N PHE A 128 3.18 -0.74 0.39
CA PHE A 128 2.09 -1.70 0.44
C PHE A 128 2.55 -3.01 1.08
N VAL A 129 1.65 -3.67 1.78
CA VAL A 129 1.77 -5.08 2.18
C VAL A 129 0.73 -5.86 1.43
N ILE A 130 1.18 -6.83 0.63
CA ILE A 130 0.35 -7.64 -0.26
C ILE A 130 0.43 -9.09 0.20
N VAL A 131 -0.69 -9.66 0.63
CA VAL A 131 -0.81 -11.09 0.90
C VAL A 131 -1.05 -11.82 -0.41
N LYS A 132 -0.30 -12.88 -0.65
CA LYS A 132 -0.54 -13.76 -1.80
C LYS A 132 -1.86 -14.48 -1.60
N GLY A 133 -2.61 -14.63 -2.66
CA GLY A 133 -3.78 -15.50 -2.64
C GLY A 133 -3.41 -16.97 -2.37
N SER A 134 -4.35 -17.73 -1.89
CA SER A 134 -4.22 -19.18 -1.73
C SER A 134 -5.14 -19.90 -2.71
N PRO A 135 -4.61 -20.75 -3.59
CA PRO A 135 -5.43 -21.61 -4.45
C PRO A 135 -6.33 -22.55 -3.66
N GLU A 136 -5.85 -23.03 -2.50
CA GLU A 136 -6.57 -23.97 -1.65
C GLU A 136 -7.83 -23.35 -1.02
N THR A 137 -7.76 -22.07 -0.64
CA THR A 137 -8.87 -21.35 -0.02
C THR A 137 -9.63 -20.46 -1.01
N LEU A 138 -9.25 -20.48 -2.30
CA LEU A 138 -9.79 -19.61 -3.36
C LEU A 138 -9.72 -18.11 -3.00
N THR A 139 -8.78 -17.74 -2.14
CA THR A 139 -8.63 -16.36 -1.70
C THR A 139 -7.74 -15.61 -2.69
N PRO A 140 -8.21 -14.50 -3.28
CA PRO A 140 -7.39 -13.72 -4.20
C PRO A 140 -6.28 -12.97 -3.45
N PRO A 141 -5.18 -12.64 -4.14
CA PRO A 141 -4.17 -11.74 -3.58
C PRO A 141 -4.78 -10.35 -3.32
N ARG A 142 -4.37 -9.71 -2.22
CA ARG A 142 -4.90 -8.40 -1.82
C ARG A 142 -3.91 -7.58 -1.04
N VAL A 143 -4.11 -6.27 -1.06
CA VAL A 143 -3.41 -5.33 -0.17
C VAL A 143 -4.06 -5.40 1.21
N VAL A 144 -3.27 -5.71 2.23
CA VAL A 144 -3.72 -5.80 3.62
C VAL A 144 -3.27 -4.59 4.45
N TRP A 145 -2.33 -3.82 3.95
CA TRP A 145 -1.89 -2.58 4.55
C TRP A 145 -1.23 -1.68 3.51
N ARG A 146 -1.42 -0.38 3.66
CA ARG A 146 -0.68 0.63 2.90
C ARG A 146 -0.37 1.84 3.76
N ALA A 147 0.72 2.53 3.48
CA ALA A 147 1.01 3.82 4.10
C ALA A 147 -0.11 4.82 3.73
N LYS A 148 -0.61 5.57 4.73
CA LYS A 148 -1.72 6.54 4.57
C LYS A 148 -1.42 7.64 3.55
N LYS A 149 -0.17 7.88 3.25
CA LYS A 149 0.31 8.89 2.30
C LYS A 149 1.61 8.47 1.66
N VAL A 150 1.96 9.13 0.58
CA VAL A 150 3.29 9.01 -0.03
C VAL A 150 4.34 9.57 0.93
N LEU A 151 5.37 8.79 1.24
CA LEU A 151 6.40 9.09 2.24
C LEU A 151 7.80 8.86 1.68
N PHE A 152 8.80 9.38 2.38
CA PHE A 152 10.16 8.91 2.17
C PHE A 152 10.26 7.42 2.55
N ALA A 153 11.08 6.67 1.81
CA ALA A 153 11.20 5.23 1.98
C ALA A 153 11.49 4.82 3.45
N GLU A 154 12.35 5.59 4.12
CA GLU A 154 12.71 5.31 5.52
C GLU A 154 11.57 5.54 6.51
N ASP A 155 10.71 6.52 6.26
CA ASP A 155 9.55 6.79 7.10
C ASP A 155 8.48 5.72 6.85
N ALA A 156 8.22 5.40 5.59
CA ALA A 156 7.24 4.40 5.21
C ALA A 156 7.53 3.02 5.84
N ILE A 157 8.79 2.56 5.80
CA ILE A 157 9.15 1.27 6.43
C ILE A 157 9.13 1.35 7.95
N SER A 158 9.39 2.52 8.54
CA SER A 158 9.31 2.70 9.99
C SER A 158 7.87 2.64 10.49
N ASP A 159 6.93 3.23 9.75
CA ASP A 159 5.50 3.14 10.04
C ASP A 159 5.02 1.68 9.95
N LEU A 160 5.39 0.97 8.88
CA LEU A 160 5.06 -0.46 8.76
C LEU A 160 5.61 -1.29 9.94
N ILE A 161 6.88 -1.11 10.32
CA ILE A 161 7.49 -1.84 11.43
C ILE A 161 6.76 -1.53 12.75
N LYS A 162 6.34 -0.30 12.96
CA LYS A 162 5.54 0.08 14.14
C LYS A 162 4.23 -0.69 14.19
N ASP A 163 3.51 -0.74 13.07
CA ASP A 163 2.22 -1.42 12.98
C ASP A 163 2.38 -2.95 13.07
N LEU A 164 3.43 -3.52 12.45
CA LEU A 164 3.76 -4.96 12.60
C LEU A 164 4.02 -5.34 14.05
N LYS A 165 4.74 -4.51 14.81
CA LYS A 165 4.96 -4.73 16.23
C LYS A 165 3.65 -4.72 17.01
N ALA A 166 2.78 -3.75 16.76
CA ALA A 166 1.50 -3.64 17.44
C ALA A 166 0.64 -4.90 17.21
N VAL A 167 0.54 -5.36 15.96
CA VAL A 167 -0.24 -6.54 15.58
C VAL A 167 0.35 -7.83 16.18
N ARG A 168 1.68 -7.92 16.30
CA ARG A 168 2.38 -9.09 16.83
C ARG A 168 2.62 -9.04 18.34
N GLY A 169 2.22 -7.97 19.03
CA GLY A 169 2.45 -7.79 20.46
C GLY A 169 3.93 -7.66 20.84
N GLU A 170 4.75 -7.11 19.95
CA GLU A 170 6.21 -6.94 20.12
C GLU A 170 6.53 -5.54 20.66
N SER A 171 7.26 -5.44 21.73
CA SER A 171 7.62 -4.18 22.40
C SER A 171 9.09 -3.77 22.17
#